data_ed0c1777a9af378445b5ec494a617be9
#
_entry.id   ed0c1777a9af378445b5ec494a617be9
#
_cell.length_a   1.000
_cell.length_b   1.000
_cell.length_c   1.000
_cell.angle_alpha   90.00
_cell.angle_beta   90.00
_cell.angle_gamma   90.00
#
_symmetry.space_group_name_H-M   'P 1'
#
loop_
_entity.id
_entity.type
_entity.pdbx_description
1 polymer ?
#
loop_
_entity_poly.entity_id
_entity_poly.type
_entity_poly.pdbx_seq_one_letter_code
_entity_poly.pdbx_strand_id
1 'polypeptide(L)'
;MKKLKRMMEKVEDAMAAASFAEEGQFESARQMMKEERRVLLAVREHRIDRKTLRYALNTSKRVGADLDILYVSVSGAEDPLLEGFYSELRGEGVLYRVIKRTGCLKQAIIDYTNSRKEVLFVVIESSDNLDIGCSVRDRRLSDSWNNLRCPLVVVSEAAKT
;
A
#
# COMPACT_ATOMS: atom_id res chain seq x y z
N MET A 1 6.24 -18.78 -16.71
CA MET A 1 7.47 -19.46 -17.04
C MET A 1 8.43 -18.68 -17.91
N LYS A 2 7.93 -18.13 -18.95
CA LYS A 2 8.80 -17.36 -19.77
C LYS A 2 9.46 -16.22 -19.04
N LYS A 3 8.73 -15.62 -18.12
CA LYS A 3 9.28 -14.53 -17.36
C LYS A 3 10.38 -15.03 -16.45
N LEU A 4 10.14 -16.14 -15.80
CA LEU A 4 11.13 -16.73 -14.93
C LEU A 4 12.31 -17.21 -15.78
N LYS A 5 12.01 -17.84 -16.87
CA LYS A 5 13.05 -18.30 -17.78
C LYS A 5 13.87 -17.15 -18.29
N ARG A 6 13.21 -16.04 -18.58
CA ARG A 6 13.92 -14.88 -19.08
C ARG A 6 14.79 -14.24 -18.02
N MET A 7 14.31 -14.28 -16.78
CA MET A 7 15.13 -13.84 -15.69
C MET A 7 16.32 -14.76 -15.57
N MET A 8 16.08 -16.01 -15.77
CA MET A 8 17.15 -16.97 -15.69
C MET A 8 18.09 -16.77 -16.82
N GLU A 9 17.61 -16.46 -17.98
CA GLU A 9 18.46 -16.21 -19.09
C GLU A 9 19.31 -14.99 -18.90
N LYS A 10 18.73 -13.96 -18.36
CA LYS A 10 19.48 -12.78 -18.07
C LYS A 10 20.53 -13.09 -17.06
N VAL A 11 20.11 -13.89 -16.12
CA VAL A 11 20.99 -14.25 -15.07
C VAL A 11 21.94 -15.26 -15.60
N GLU A 12 21.52 -16.08 -16.51
CA GLU A 12 22.37 -17.04 -17.08
C GLU A 12 23.36 -16.46 -17.97
N ASP A 13 23.04 -15.41 -18.63
CA ASP A 13 24.00 -14.68 -19.39
C ASP A 13 25.05 -14.18 -18.43
N ALA A 14 24.57 -13.79 -17.30
CA ALA A 14 25.48 -13.43 -16.26
C ALA A 14 25.93 -14.71 -15.62
N MET A 15 25.34 -15.78 -15.93
CA MET A 15 25.51 -16.93 -15.35
C MET A 15 26.46 -17.74 -15.86
N ALA A 16 26.96 -17.32 -16.79
CA ALA A 16 28.21 -17.84 -17.08
C ALA A 16 28.88 -18.04 -15.73
N ALA A 17 28.57 -17.24 -14.84
CA ALA A 17 28.96 -17.51 -13.50
C ALA A 17 27.76 -18.19 -12.88
N ALA A 18 27.66 -19.45 -13.09
CA ALA A 18 26.50 -20.20 -12.71
C ALA A 18 25.99 -19.96 -11.30
N SER A 19 26.85 -20.08 -10.34
CA SER A 19 26.41 -19.88 -8.98
C SER A 19 26.05 -18.42 -8.71
N PHE A 20 26.76 -17.51 -9.29
CA PHE A 20 26.48 -16.11 -9.15
C PHE A 20 25.12 -15.80 -9.74
N ALA A 21 24.82 -16.46 -10.80
CA ALA A 21 23.60 -16.23 -11.49
C ALA A 21 22.44 -16.79 -10.72
N GLU A 22 22.66 -17.85 -10.01
CA GLU A 22 21.63 -18.42 -9.19
C GLU A 22 21.26 -17.47 -8.06
N GLU A 23 22.26 -16.83 -7.49
CA GLU A 23 22.02 -15.85 -6.44
C GLU A 23 21.24 -14.66 -6.98
N GLY A 24 21.64 -14.15 -8.12
CA GLY A 24 20.93 -13.06 -8.75
C GLY A 24 19.50 -13.40 -9.04
N GLN A 25 19.28 -14.67 -9.38
CA GLN A 25 17.97 -15.11 -9.69
C GLN A 25 17.10 -15.19 -8.47
N PHE A 26 17.67 -15.63 -7.41
CA PHE A 26 16.97 -15.72 -6.15
C PHE A 26 16.53 -14.34 -5.67
N GLU A 27 17.43 -13.39 -5.77
CA GLU A 27 17.11 -12.05 -5.33
C GLU A 27 16.04 -11.39 -6.18
N SER A 28 16.14 -11.62 -7.49
CA SER A 28 15.12 -11.09 -8.39
C SER A 28 13.76 -11.69 -8.11
N ALA A 29 13.71 -12.99 -7.88
CA ALA A 29 12.46 -13.65 -7.55
C ALA A 29 11.91 -13.15 -6.22
N ARG A 30 12.79 -12.95 -5.27
CA ARG A 30 12.39 -12.44 -3.95
C ARG A 30 11.83 -11.03 -4.04
N GLN A 31 12.45 -10.20 -4.84
CA GLN A 31 11.97 -8.85 -5.07
C GLN A 31 10.62 -8.84 -5.75
N MET A 32 10.43 -9.70 -6.71
CA MET A 32 9.16 -9.79 -7.40
C MET A 32 8.06 -10.25 -6.47
N MET A 33 8.36 -11.18 -5.60
CA MET A 33 7.39 -11.64 -4.62
C MET A 33 7.04 -10.52 -3.65
N LYS A 34 8.03 -9.71 -3.27
CA LYS A 34 7.79 -8.58 -2.40
C LYS A 34 6.89 -7.57 -3.08
N GLU A 35 7.11 -7.32 -4.36
CA GLU A 35 6.31 -6.37 -5.10
C GLU A 35 4.87 -6.80 -5.26
N GLU A 36 4.64 -8.11 -5.14
CA GLU A 36 3.29 -8.64 -5.23
C GLU A 36 2.54 -8.57 -3.90
N ARG A 37 3.21 -8.11 -2.85
CA ARG A 37 2.60 -8.01 -1.52
C ARG A 37 2.68 -6.57 -1.06
N ARG A 38 1.54 -5.95 -0.97
CA ARG A 38 1.48 -4.54 -0.60
C ARG A 38 0.45 -4.30 0.49
N VAL A 39 0.75 -3.35 1.36
CA VAL A 39 -0.19 -2.87 2.36
C VAL A 39 -0.63 -1.48 1.90
N LEU A 40 -1.92 -1.22 1.91
CA LEU A 40 -2.44 0.08 1.52
C LEU A 40 -2.73 0.91 2.77
N LEU A 41 -2.06 2.04 2.88
CA LEU A 41 -2.34 3.02 3.92
C LEU A 41 -3.17 4.12 3.26
N ALA A 42 -4.43 4.26 3.69
CA ALA A 42 -5.31 5.26 3.13
C ALA A 42 -5.50 6.38 4.13
N VAL A 43 -5.10 7.58 3.75
CA VAL A 43 -5.15 8.75 4.64
C VAL A 43 -5.84 9.90 3.95
N ARG A 44 -6.41 10.79 4.76
CA ARG A 44 -7.11 11.95 4.29
C ARG A 44 -6.44 13.22 4.79
N GLU A 45 -6.44 14.25 3.97
CA GLU A 45 -5.91 15.55 4.32
C GLU A 45 -6.47 16.02 5.66
N HIS A 46 -5.59 16.53 6.52
CA HIS A 46 -5.92 17.03 7.86
C HIS A 46 -6.39 15.95 8.85
N ARG A 47 -6.31 14.70 8.46
CA ARG A 47 -6.73 13.58 9.32
C ARG A 47 -5.65 12.51 9.37
N ILE A 48 -4.41 12.95 9.44
CA ILE A 48 -3.28 12.04 9.49
C ILE A 48 -2.71 12.07 10.90
N ASP A 49 -2.53 10.91 11.52
CA ASP A 49 -1.90 10.86 12.82
C ASP A 49 -0.70 9.92 12.82
N ARG A 50 0.22 10.18 13.73
CA ARG A 50 1.47 9.43 13.81
C ARG A 50 1.27 7.96 14.14
N LYS A 51 0.26 7.67 14.93
CA LYS A 51 -0.02 6.32 15.35
C LYS A 51 -0.38 5.42 14.17
N THR A 52 -1.21 5.95 13.29
CA THR A 52 -1.62 5.23 12.08
C THR A 52 -0.43 5.02 11.16
N LEU A 53 0.39 6.05 10.98
CA LEU A 53 1.57 5.95 10.14
C LEU A 53 2.54 4.91 10.69
N ARG A 54 2.76 4.94 11.99
CA ARG A 54 3.65 3.98 12.62
C ARG A 54 3.11 2.56 12.53
N TYR A 55 1.81 2.40 12.67
CA TYR A 55 1.18 1.09 12.53
C TYR A 55 1.42 0.54 11.13
N ALA A 56 1.23 1.37 10.12
CA ALA A 56 1.42 0.95 8.73
C ALA A 56 2.88 0.56 8.48
N LEU A 57 3.81 1.36 8.98
CA LEU A 57 5.24 1.07 8.84
C LEU A 57 5.60 -0.26 9.50
N ASN A 58 5.22 -0.41 10.75
CA ASN A 58 5.56 -1.61 11.52
C ASN A 58 4.93 -2.86 10.92
N THR A 59 3.71 -2.74 10.45
CA THR A 59 3.01 -3.86 9.84
C THR A 59 3.65 -4.26 8.51
N SER A 60 3.99 -3.28 7.69
CA SER A 60 4.66 -3.55 6.42
C SER A 60 5.99 -4.28 6.65
N LYS A 61 6.74 -3.85 7.63
CA LYS A 61 8.00 -4.51 7.97
C LYS A 61 7.75 -5.94 8.44
N ARG A 62 6.75 -6.13 9.29
CA ARG A 62 6.46 -7.43 9.87
C ARG A 62 6.04 -8.45 8.82
N VAL A 63 5.20 -8.05 7.89
CA VAL A 63 4.71 -8.98 6.87
C VAL A 63 5.60 -9.01 5.63
N GLY A 64 6.61 -8.16 5.57
CA GLY A 64 7.52 -8.11 4.44
C GLY A 64 6.87 -7.61 3.17
N ALA A 65 6.02 -6.60 3.29
CA ALA A 65 5.30 -6.02 2.16
C ALA A 65 5.75 -4.59 1.91
N ASP A 66 5.58 -4.14 0.69
CA ASP A 66 5.79 -2.74 0.35
C ASP A 66 4.55 -1.95 0.73
N LEU A 67 4.68 -0.64 0.82
CA LEU A 67 3.61 0.22 1.28
C LEU A 67 3.10 1.12 0.17
N ASP A 68 1.79 1.10 -0.05
CA ASP A 68 1.14 2.04 -0.95
C ASP A 68 0.43 3.05 -0.07
N ILE A 69 0.66 4.33 -0.31
CA ILE A 69 0.05 5.41 0.47
C ILE A 69 -0.96 6.12 -0.42
N LEU A 70 -2.22 5.95 -0.11
CA LEU A 70 -3.31 6.59 -0.82
C LEU A 70 -3.69 7.85 -0.05
N TYR A 71 -3.35 8.99 -0.61
CA TYR A 71 -3.58 10.29 0.03
C TYR A 71 -4.71 11.02 -0.69
N VAL A 72 -5.81 11.21 0.01
CA VAL A 72 -6.98 11.90 -0.52
C VAL A 72 -7.00 13.32 0.04
N SER A 73 -6.99 14.31 -0.85
CA SER A 73 -7.00 15.70 -0.45
C SER A 73 -7.88 16.53 -1.37
N VAL A 74 -8.33 17.67 -0.88
CA VAL A 74 -9.11 18.61 -1.67
C VAL A 74 -8.18 19.60 -2.34
N SER A 75 -7.18 20.08 -1.59
CA SER A 75 -6.27 21.12 -2.06
C SER A 75 -5.07 20.61 -2.85
N GLY A 76 -4.75 19.33 -2.69
CA GLY A 76 -3.54 18.77 -3.27
C GLY A 76 -2.27 19.17 -2.54
N ALA A 77 -2.41 19.84 -1.39
CA ALA A 77 -1.28 20.31 -0.62
C ALA A 77 -0.52 19.15 0.02
N GLU A 78 0.80 19.33 0.14
CA GLU A 78 1.63 18.36 0.84
C GLU A 78 1.37 18.43 2.33
N ASP A 79 1.47 17.29 3.00
CA ASP A 79 1.27 17.22 4.43
C ASP A 79 2.62 16.98 5.13
N PRO A 80 3.01 17.85 6.08
CA PRO A 80 4.30 17.70 6.76
C PRO A 80 4.48 16.36 7.46
N LEU A 81 3.42 15.80 8.01
CA LEU A 81 3.48 14.50 8.67
C LEU A 81 3.83 13.40 7.67
N LEU A 82 3.24 13.47 6.48
CA LEU A 82 3.53 12.51 5.42
C LEU A 82 4.96 12.66 4.92
N GLU A 83 5.43 13.89 4.79
CA GLU A 83 6.80 14.13 4.34
C GLU A 83 7.80 13.51 5.32
N GLY A 84 7.58 13.70 6.61
CA GLY A 84 8.40 13.07 7.63
C GLY A 84 8.30 11.55 7.59
N PHE A 85 7.12 11.04 7.31
CA PHE A 85 6.87 9.62 7.22
C PHE A 85 7.62 9.00 6.04
N TYR A 86 7.66 9.69 4.91
CA TYR A 86 8.41 9.19 3.75
C TYR A 86 9.89 9.04 4.09
N SER A 87 10.42 9.99 4.82
CA SER A 87 11.82 9.92 5.25
C SER A 87 12.04 8.73 6.18
N GLU A 88 11.08 8.49 7.07
CA GLU A 88 11.13 7.36 7.98
C GLU A 88 11.11 6.04 7.21
N LEU A 89 10.25 5.93 6.22
CA LEU A 89 10.17 4.73 5.39
C LEU A 89 11.49 4.45 4.69
N ARG A 90 12.10 5.49 4.14
CA ARG A 90 13.39 5.35 3.48
C ARG A 90 14.46 4.89 4.47
N GLY A 91 14.45 5.46 5.67
CA GLY A 91 15.41 5.08 6.69
C GLY A 91 15.24 3.64 7.17
N GLU A 92 14.03 3.13 7.13
CA GLU A 92 13.74 1.77 7.56
C GLU A 92 13.83 0.76 6.41
N GLY A 93 14.13 1.22 5.22
CA GLY A 93 14.26 0.34 4.07
C GLY A 93 12.94 -0.18 3.53
N VAL A 94 11.85 0.50 3.82
CA VAL A 94 10.54 0.11 3.31
C VAL A 94 10.28 0.83 1.99
N LEU A 95 10.02 0.07 0.96
CA LEU A 95 9.67 0.66 -0.33
C LEU A 95 8.23 1.12 -0.29
N TYR A 96 7.99 2.27 -0.89
CA TYR A 96 6.64 2.84 -0.87
C TYR A 96 6.37 3.61 -2.15
N ARG A 97 5.09 3.83 -2.42
CA ARG A 97 4.69 4.75 -3.47
C ARG A 97 3.47 5.51 -2.98
N VAL A 98 3.32 6.72 -3.50
CA VAL A 98 2.25 7.62 -3.08
C VAL A 98 1.27 7.79 -4.23
N ILE A 99 -0.01 7.57 -3.93
CA ILE A 99 -1.09 7.75 -4.89
C ILE A 99 -1.95 8.89 -4.37
N LYS A 100 -2.06 9.95 -5.14
CA LYS A 100 -2.87 11.11 -4.76
C LYS A 100 -4.22 11.07 -5.48
N ARG A 101 -5.28 11.32 -4.73
CA ARG A 101 -6.64 11.33 -5.25
C ARG A 101 -7.41 12.48 -4.61
N THR A 102 -8.54 12.81 -5.21
CA THR A 102 -9.45 13.80 -4.66
C THR A 102 -10.80 13.13 -4.40
N GLY A 103 -11.63 13.77 -3.60
CA GLY A 103 -12.98 13.29 -3.36
C GLY A 103 -13.13 12.41 -2.14
N CYS A 104 -13.76 11.28 -2.34
CA CYS A 104 -14.15 10.39 -1.26
C CYS A 104 -13.10 9.33 -0.99
N LEU A 105 -12.69 9.21 0.26
CA LEU A 105 -11.69 8.20 0.64
C LEU A 105 -12.20 6.79 0.38
N LYS A 106 -13.45 6.55 0.71
CA LYS A 106 -14.07 5.24 0.50
C LYS A 106 -14.02 4.81 -0.97
N GLN A 107 -14.38 5.73 -1.86
CA GLN A 107 -14.34 5.44 -3.29
C GLN A 107 -12.92 5.21 -3.78
N ALA A 108 -11.98 6.00 -3.28
CA ALA A 108 -10.58 5.86 -3.66
C ALA A 108 -10.03 4.50 -3.25
N ILE A 109 -10.40 4.03 -2.05
CA ILE A 109 -9.98 2.71 -1.58
C ILE A 109 -10.57 1.61 -2.46
N ILE A 110 -11.85 1.70 -2.76
CA ILE A 110 -12.52 0.72 -3.62
C ILE A 110 -11.83 0.65 -4.98
N ASP A 111 -11.65 1.80 -5.60
CA ASP A 111 -11.03 1.86 -6.92
C ASP A 111 -9.62 1.30 -6.92
N TYR A 112 -8.86 1.63 -5.91
CA TYR A 112 -7.49 1.17 -5.85
C TYR A 112 -7.41 -0.34 -5.63
N THR A 113 -8.18 -0.86 -4.70
CA THR A 113 -8.12 -2.29 -4.37
C THR A 113 -8.72 -3.17 -5.46
N ASN A 114 -9.69 -2.66 -6.20
CA ASN A 114 -10.29 -3.43 -7.30
C ASN A 114 -9.30 -3.68 -8.43
N SER A 115 -8.36 -2.78 -8.63
CA SER A 115 -7.37 -2.91 -9.70
C SER A 115 -6.05 -3.51 -9.24
N ARG A 116 -5.89 -3.77 -7.95
CA ARG A 116 -4.62 -4.22 -7.37
C ARG A 116 -4.81 -5.43 -6.49
N LYS A 117 -4.57 -6.60 -7.05
CA LYS A 117 -4.73 -7.86 -6.30
C LYS A 117 -3.66 -8.08 -5.27
N GLU A 118 -2.54 -7.40 -5.39
CA GLU A 118 -1.42 -7.56 -4.49
C GLU A 118 -1.61 -6.86 -3.14
N VAL A 119 -2.67 -6.07 -2.98
CA VAL A 119 -2.96 -5.41 -1.72
C VAL A 119 -3.48 -6.45 -0.72
N LEU A 120 -2.77 -6.62 0.38
CA LEU A 120 -3.12 -7.60 1.40
C LEU A 120 -4.24 -7.11 2.30
N PHE A 121 -4.16 -5.86 2.72
CA PHE A 121 -5.19 -5.22 3.53
C PHE A 121 -5.00 -3.71 3.51
N VAL A 122 -6.02 -3.01 4.00
CA VAL A 122 -6.05 -1.55 4.01
C VAL A 122 -5.96 -1.06 5.46
N VAL A 123 -5.12 -0.09 5.72
CA VAL A 123 -4.98 0.54 7.03
C VAL A 123 -5.56 1.94 6.96
N ILE A 124 -6.48 2.26 7.84
CA ILE A 124 -7.04 3.61 7.94
C ILE A 124 -6.98 4.09 9.39
N GLU A 125 -7.05 5.41 9.56
CA GLU A 125 -7.00 6.01 10.90
C GLU A 125 -8.33 5.77 11.62
N SER A 126 -9.43 6.13 10.99
CA SER A 126 -10.74 6.05 11.61
C SER A 126 -11.81 5.88 10.54
N SER A 127 -12.87 5.14 10.89
CA SER A 127 -13.99 4.97 9.96
C SER A 127 -14.74 6.29 9.72
N ASP A 128 -14.58 7.26 10.62
CA ASP A 128 -15.21 8.57 10.46
C ASP A 128 -14.75 9.29 9.19
N ASN A 129 -13.54 8.99 8.74
CA ASN A 129 -12.99 9.63 7.55
C ASN A 129 -13.55 9.10 6.24
N LEU A 130 -14.15 7.93 6.28
CA LEU A 130 -14.54 7.22 5.07
C LEU A 130 -15.63 7.90 4.26
N ASP A 131 -16.59 8.48 4.94
CA ASP A 131 -17.75 9.07 4.25
C ASP A 131 -17.60 10.54 3.88
N ILE A 132 -16.53 11.17 4.33
CA ILE A 132 -16.30 12.58 4.01
C ILE A 132 -16.07 12.74 2.50
N GLY A 133 -16.84 13.61 1.88
CA GLY A 133 -16.73 13.85 0.45
C GLY A 133 -17.41 12.80 -0.42
N CYS A 134 -18.10 11.83 0.19
CA CYS A 134 -18.77 10.78 -0.54
C CYS A 134 -20.24 11.11 -0.79
N SER A 135 -20.78 10.55 -1.87
CA SER A 135 -22.20 10.70 -2.15
C SER A 135 -22.98 9.71 -1.30
N VAL A 136 -23.82 10.24 -0.41
CA VAL A 136 -24.59 9.42 0.52
C VAL A 136 -25.64 8.58 -0.21
N ARG A 137 -26.00 8.98 -1.43
CA ARG A 137 -27.05 8.31 -2.20
C ARG A 137 -26.56 7.26 -3.18
N ASP A 138 -25.26 7.06 -3.24
CA ASP A 138 -24.71 6.11 -4.19
C ASP A 138 -24.79 4.69 -3.64
N ARG A 139 -25.77 3.94 -4.11
CA ARG A 139 -25.95 2.55 -3.69
C ARG A 139 -24.80 1.67 -4.14
N ARG A 140 -24.22 1.99 -5.29
CA ARG A 140 -23.10 1.21 -5.80
C ARG A 140 -21.90 1.34 -4.88
N LEU A 141 -21.73 2.52 -4.32
CA LEU A 141 -20.62 2.74 -3.37
C LEU A 141 -20.83 1.88 -2.13
N SER A 142 -22.04 1.83 -1.59
CA SER A 142 -22.33 1.00 -0.42
C SER A 142 -22.14 -0.47 -0.70
N ASP A 143 -22.65 -0.93 -1.84
CA ASP A 143 -22.50 -2.33 -2.22
C ASP A 143 -21.05 -2.71 -2.43
N SER A 144 -20.29 -1.86 -3.12
CA SER A 144 -18.88 -2.10 -3.35
C SER A 144 -18.08 -2.12 -2.06
N TRP A 145 -18.45 -1.24 -1.13
CA TRP A 145 -17.77 -1.18 0.16
C TRP A 145 -18.02 -2.43 0.99
N ASN A 146 -19.26 -2.91 0.99
CA ASN A 146 -19.60 -4.12 1.72
C ASN A 146 -18.93 -5.36 1.15
N ASN A 147 -18.54 -5.28 -0.11
CA ASN A 147 -17.85 -6.38 -0.79
C ASN A 147 -16.38 -6.05 -1.06
N LEU A 148 -15.80 -5.22 -0.21
CA LEU A 148 -14.39 -4.87 -0.33
C LEU A 148 -13.54 -6.12 -0.34
N ARG A 149 -12.63 -6.19 -1.30
CA ARG A 149 -11.88 -7.41 -1.58
C ARG A 149 -10.90 -7.80 -0.50
N CYS A 150 -10.38 -6.86 0.24
CA CYS A 150 -9.38 -7.12 1.26
C CYS A 150 -9.81 -6.56 2.62
N PRO A 151 -9.25 -7.09 3.71
CA PRO A 151 -9.61 -6.62 5.06
C PRO A 151 -9.25 -5.16 5.28
N LEU A 152 -10.00 -4.53 6.15
CA LEU A 152 -9.79 -3.15 6.54
C LEU A 152 -9.38 -3.10 8.01
N VAL A 153 -8.28 -2.45 8.31
CA VAL A 153 -7.80 -2.28 9.68
C VAL A 153 -8.01 -0.82 10.09
N VAL A 154 -8.76 -0.60 11.16
CA VAL A 154 -9.04 0.74 11.67
C VAL A 154 -8.22 0.94 12.94
N VAL A 155 -7.18 1.72 12.84
CA VAL A 155 -6.20 1.85 13.91
C VAL A 155 -6.76 2.56 15.14
N SER A 156 -7.46 3.66 14.91
CA SER A 156 -8.02 4.43 16.02
C SER A 156 -9.06 3.66 16.82
N GLU A 157 -9.91 2.92 16.13
CA GLU A 157 -10.93 2.11 16.81
C GLU A 157 -10.30 0.94 17.54
N ALA A 158 -9.30 0.32 16.95
CA ALA A 158 -8.58 -0.79 17.60
C ALA A 158 -7.90 -0.31 18.88
N ALA A 159 -7.45 0.94 18.91
CA ALA A 159 -6.78 1.49 20.07
C ALA A 159 -7.72 1.79 21.22
N LYS A 160 -9.01 1.89 20.96
CA LYS A 160 -10.00 2.18 21.98
C LYS A 160 -10.43 0.94 22.74
N THR A 161 -10.09 -0.20 22.22
CA THR A 161 -10.38 -1.46 22.90
C THR A 161 -9.19 -1.90 23.73
#